data_713087f59552cb1630a1dc99e1a5fc77
#
_entry.id   713087f59552cb1630a1dc99e1a5fc77
#
_cell.length_a   1.000
_cell.length_b   1.000
_cell.length_c   1.000
_cell.angle_alpha   90.00
_cell.angle_beta   90.00
_cell.angle_gamma   90.00
#
_symmetry.space_group_name_H-M   'P 1'
#
loop_
_entity.id
_entity.type
_entity.pdbx_description
1 polymer ?
#
loop_
_entity_poly.entity_id
_entity_poly.type
_entity_poly.pdbx_seq_one_letter_code
_entity_poly.pdbx_strand_id
1 'polypeptide(L)'
;MEEVKTIILKDVLPFVDPVARSHARRVLKDAEGCKELVIDFRGIEFMGRGFADEVFRVFQEEHPEIKITPLHASTSMLAMIRHLGGKQR
;
A
#
# COMPACT_ATOMS: atom_id res chain seq x y z
N MET A 1 -3.43 8.30 18.94
CA MET A 1 -3.66 7.15 18.12
C MET A 1 -4.71 7.43 17.09
N GLU A 2 -4.37 7.29 15.85
CA GLU A 2 -5.29 7.63 14.79
C GLU A 2 -6.11 6.43 14.36
N GLU A 3 -7.37 6.67 14.08
CA GLU A 3 -8.20 5.63 13.53
C GLU A 3 -7.84 5.40 12.06
N VAL A 4 -7.64 6.46 11.31
CA VAL A 4 -7.36 6.38 9.88
C VAL A 4 -6.09 7.17 9.61
N LYS A 5 -5.15 6.52 8.93
CA LYS A 5 -3.93 7.18 8.53
C LYS A 5 -3.88 7.17 7.00
N THR A 6 -3.60 8.32 6.41
CA THR A 6 -3.52 8.43 4.96
C THR A 6 -2.09 8.71 4.54
N ILE A 7 -1.60 7.93 3.59
CA ILE A 7 -0.27 8.12 3.04
C ILE A 7 -0.43 8.46 1.57
N ILE A 8 0.04 9.64 1.20
CA ILE A 8 0.04 10.06 -0.20
C ILE A 8 1.37 9.66 -0.78
N LEU A 9 1.36 8.69 -1.69
CA LEU A 9 2.61 8.12 -2.18
C LEU A 9 3.53 9.15 -2.82
N LYS A 10 2.97 10.11 -3.55
CA LYS A 10 3.79 11.13 -4.17
C LYS A 10 4.55 11.97 -3.15
N ASP A 11 4.02 12.10 -1.94
CA ASP A 11 4.71 12.86 -0.90
C ASP A 11 5.91 12.11 -0.34
N VAL A 12 5.80 10.79 -0.25
CA VAL A 12 6.87 9.96 0.30
C VAL A 12 7.87 9.57 -0.79
N LEU A 13 7.38 9.34 -2.00
CA LEU A 13 8.21 8.93 -3.12
C LEU A 13 8.02 9.92 -4.27
N PRO A 14 8.52 11.15 -4.13
CA PRO A 14 8.21 12.19 -5.12
C PRO A 14 8.87 11.99 -6.47
N PHE A 15 9.97 11.24 -6.51
CA PHE A 15 10.75 11.10 -7.74
C PHE A 15 10.81 9.70 -8.31
N VAL A 16 10.19 8.73 -7.67
CA VAL A 16 10.24 7.35 -8.15
C VAL A 16 8.86 6.72 -8.01
N ASP A 17 8.59 5.76 -8.87
CA ASP A 17 7.37 4.98 -8.74
C ASP A 17 7.53 3.94 -7.63
N PRO A 18 6.42 3.53 -7.02
CA PRO A 18 6.46 2.50 -5.97
C PRO A 18 6.69 1.12 -6.59
N VAL A 19 7.92 0.73 -6.74
CA VAL A 19 8.29 -0.50 -7.44
C VAL A 19 8.81 -1.58 -6.51
N ALA A 20 9.79 -1.24 -5.69
CA ALA A 20 10.53 -2.24 -4.93
C ALA A 20 10.01 -2.40 -3.51
N ARG A 21 10.38 -3.50 -2.88
CA ARG A 21 10.02 -3.74 -1.49
C ARG A 21 10.60 -2.65 -0.57
N SER A 22 11.77 -2.13 -0.90
CA SER A 22 12.36 -1.07 -0.09
C SER A 22 11.52 0.20 -0.14
N HIS A 23 10.87 0.47 -1.26
CA HIS A 23 9.95 1.61 -1.34
C HIS A 23 8.78 1.39 -0.39
N ALA A 24 8.27 0.16 -0.33
CA ALA A 24 7.16 -0.16 0.55
C ALA A 24 7.55 0.02 2.01
N ARG A 25 8.74 -0.45 2.37
CA ARG A 25 9.19 -0.31 3.75
C ARG A 25 9.32 1.15 4.15
N ARG A 26 9.76 2.00 3.23
CA ARG A 26 9.85 3.42 3.50
C ARG A 26 8.46 4.00 3.74
N VAL A 27 7.50 3.63 2.90
CA VAL A 27 6.14 4.12 3.01
C VAL A 27 5.49 3.66 4.31
N LEU A 28 5.75 2.42 4.71
CA LEU A 28 5.09 1.82 5.85
C LEU A 28 5.80 2.07 7.18
N LYS A 29 6.86 2.84 7.16
CA LYS A 29 7.71 2.99 8.33
C LYS A 29 6.96 3.35 9.60
N ASP A 30 5.99 4.25 9.52
CA ASP A 30 5.25 4.66 10.70
C ASP A 30 3.77 4.37 10.56
N ALA A 31 3.43 3.29 9.88
CA ALA A 31 2.05 3.01 9.55
C ALA A 31 1.29 2.21 10.60
N GLU A 32 2.00 1.71 11.59
CA GLU A 32 1.33 0.89 12.61
C GLU A 32 0.56 1.76 13.57
N GLY A 33 -0.40 1.17 14.25
CA GLY A 33 -1.15 1.88 15.28
C GLY A 33 -2.43 2.53 14.82
N CYS A 34 -2.82 2.31 13.58
CA CYS A 34 -4.09 2.81 13.08
C CYS A 34 -5.01 1.63 12.79
N LYS A 35 -6.28 1.92 12.60
CA LYS A 35 -7.25 0.89 12.24
C LYS A 35 -7.42 0.78 10.75
N GLU A 36 -7.23 1.89 10.04
CA GLU A 36 -7.30 1.88 8.59
C GLU A 36 -6.14 2.68 8.02
N LEU A 37 -5.49 2.10 7.04
CA LEU A 37 -4.38 2.74 6.34
C LEU A 37 -4.82 2.98 4.92
N VAL A 38 -4.96 4.25 4.56
CA VAL A 38 -5.34 4.65 3.21
C VAL A 38 -4.07 4.98 2.46
N ILE A 39 -3.86 4.31 1.35
CA ILE A 39 -2.70 4.59 0.51
C ILE A 39 -3.19 5.25 -0.76
N ASP A 40 -2.83 6.51 -0.93
CA ASP A 40 -3.32 7.33 -2.03
C ASP A 40 -2.35 7.26 -3.20
N PHE A 41 -2.83 6.70 -4.29
CA PHE A 41 -2.03 6.51 -5.50
C PHE A 41 -2.17 7.65 -6.49
N ARG A 42 -2.73 8.78 -6.05
CA ARG A 42 -2.94 9.90 -6.96
C ARG A 42 -1.63 10.31 -7.62
N GLY A 43 -1.63 10.41 -8.95
CA GLY A 43 -0.42 10.79 -9.67
C GLY A 43 0.57 9.67 -9.89
N ILE A 44 0.28 8.47 -9.40
CA ILE A 44 1.14 7.30 -9.57
C ILE A 44 0.65 6.54 -10.79
N GLU A 45 1.55 6.27 -11.73
CA GLU A 45 1.16 5.59 -12.96
C GLU A 45 1.55 4.13 -12.97
N PHE A 46 2.49 3.73 -12.15
CA PHE A 46 2.96 2.35 -12.16
C PHE A 46 3.25 1.87 -10.75
N MET A 47 2.82 0.65 -10.45
CA MET A 47 3.12 0.01 -9.18
C MET A 47 3.79 -1.31 -9.48
N GLY A 48 4.96 -1.53 -8.89
CA GLY A 48 5.69 -2.76 -9.07
C GLY A 48 5.20 -3.87 -8.18
N ARG A 49 5.51 -5.09 -8.58
CA ARG A 49 5.05 -6.25 -7.85
C ARG A 49 5.66 -6.36 -6.47
N GLY A 50 6.93 -5.99 -6.33
CA GLY A 50 7.58 -6.04 -5.02
C GLY A 50 6.94 -5.11 -4.03
N PHE A 51 6.62 -3.89 -4.47
CA PHE A 51 5.94 -2.92 -3.62
C PHE A 51 4.56 -3.46 -3.23
N ALA A 52 3.81 -3.92 -4.21
CA ALA A 52 2.46 -4.40 -3.95
C ALA A 52 2.46 -5.57 -2.99
N ASP A 53 3.36 -6.52 -3.19
CA ASP A 53 3.44 -7.69 -2.34
C ASP A 53 3.78 -7.31 -0.90
N GLU A 54 4.72 -6.41 -0.74
CA GLU A 54 5.14 -6.00 0.60
C GLU A 54 4.03 -5.30 1.35
N VAL A 55 3.27 -4.45 0.68
CA VAL A 55 2.20 -3.70 1.32
C VAL A 55 0.96 -4.56 1.53
N PHE A 56 0.48 -5.17 0.47
CA PHE A 56 -0.85 -5.75 0.50
C PHE A 56 -0.88 -7.22 0.88
N ARG A 57 0.26 -7.87 0.95
CA ARG A 57 0.33 -9.23 1.44
C ARG A 57 1.16 -9.31 2.71
N VAL A 58 2.43 -8.92 2.67
CA VAL A 58 3.31 -9.11 3.82
C VAL A 58 2.88 -8.27 5.01
N PHE A 59 2.77 -6.94 4.81
CA PHE A 59 2.38 -6.05 5.89
C PHE A 59 0.98 -6.39 6.39
N GLN A 60 0.07 -6.70 5.46
CA GLN A 60 -1.30 -7.03 5.84
C GLN A 60 -1.35 -8.31 6.69
N GLU A 61 -0.52 -9.29 6.36
CA GLU A 61 -0.49 -10.52 7.16
C GLU A 61 0.09 -10.29 8.53
N GLU A 62 1.03 -9.36 8.63
CA GLU A 62 1.62 -9.03 9.92
C GLU A 62 0.71 -8.16 10.77
N HIS A 63 -0.19 -7.42 10.13
CA HIS A 63 -1.10 -6.52 10.81
C HIS A 63 -2.53 -6.74 10.31
N PRO A 64 -3.10 -7.92 10.62
CA PRO A 64 -4.44 -8.22 10.09
C PRO A 64 -5.52 -7.32 10.65
N GLU A 65 -5.22 -6.62 11.74
CA GLU A 65 -6.19 -5.72 12.35
C GLU A 65 -6.28 -4.38 11.58
N ILE A 66 -5.33 -4.10 10.69
CA ILE A 66 -5.34 -2.85 9.95
C ILE A 66 -5.98 -3.07 8.58
N LYS A 67 -7.00 -2.30 8.28
CA LYS A 67 -7.62 -2.34 6.96
C LYS A 67 -6.82 -1.45 6.02
N ILE A 68 -6.36 -1.98 4.92
CA ILE A 68 -5.60 -1.20 3.94
C ILE A 68 -6.48 -0.89 2.76
N THR A 69 -6.65 0.40 2.49
CA THR A 69 -7.54 0.89 1.44
C THR A 69 -6.74 1.62 0.38
N PRO A 70 -6.70 1.11 -0.86
CA PRO A 70 -6.05 1.83 -1.95
C PRO A 70 -7.01 2.89 -2.50
N LEU A 71 -6.53 4.12 -2.57
CA LEU A 71 -7.32 5.24 -3.05
C LEU A 71 -6.72 5.74 -4.35
N HIS A 72 -7.54 6.03 -5.33
CA HIS A 72 -7.10 6.54 -6.64
C HIS A 72 -6.15 5.59 -7.37
N ALA A 73 -6.33 4.31 -7.15
CA ALA A 73 -5.52 3.30 -7.84
C ALA A 73 -6.17 2.99 -9.19
N SER A 74 -5.35 2.72 -10.19
CA SER A 74 -5.84 2.37 -11.50
C SER A 74 -6.46 0.98 -11.48
N THR A 75 -7.18 0.65 -12.54
CA THR A 75 -7.78 -0.67 -12.67
C THR A 75 -6.72 -1.77 -12.61
N SER A 76 -5.59 -1.56 -13.28
CA SER A 76 -4.55 -2.58 -13.28
C SER A 76 -3.90 -2.71 -11.90
N MET A 77 -3.75 -1.60 -11.17
CA MET A 77 -3.23 -1.67 -9.81
C MET A 77 -4.18 -2.44 -8.91
N LEU A 78 -5.48 -2.16 -9.02
CA LEU A 78 -6.46 -2.87 -8.21
C LEU A 78 -6.49 -4.34 -8.53
N ALA A 79 -6.32 -4.70 -9.80
CA ALA A 79 -6.28 -6.10 -10.20
C ALA A 79 -5.08 -6.80 -9.58
N MET A 80 -3.93 -6.14 -9.58
CA MET A 80 -2.73 -6.70 -8.98
C MET A 80 -2.93 -6.93 -7.48
N ILE A 81 -3.50 -5.94 -6.80
CA ILE A 81 -3.75 -6.04 -5.36
C ILE A 81 -4.71 -7.18 -5.07
N ARG A 82 -5.78 -7.29 -5.84
CA ARG A 82 -6.76 -8.34 -5.63
C ARG A 82 -6.14 -9.70 -5.84
N HIS A 83 -5.23 -9.81 -6.79
CA HIS A 83 -4.57 -11.07 -7.07
C HIS A 83 -3.73 -11.54 -5.88
N LEU A 84 -3.06 -10.61 -5.23
CA LEU A 84 -2.25 -10.94 -4.06
C LEU A 84 -3.11 -11.37 -2.89
N GLY A 85 -4.18 -10.63 -2.64
CA GLY A 85 -5.02 -10.94 -1.50
C GLY A 85 -5.98 -12.08 -1.73
N GLY A 86 -6.24 -12.41 -2.99
CA GLY A 86 -7.24 -13.38 -3.31
C GLY A 86 -6.95 -14.77 -2.83
N LYS A 87 -5.70 -15.05 -2.53
CA LYS A 87 -5.40 -16.35 -2.04
C LYS A 87 -5.76 -16.48 -0.60
N GLN A 88 -6.16 -15.45 -0.01
CA GLN A 88 -6.54 -15.53 1.35
C GLN A 88 -7.81 -16.22 1.54
N ARG A 89 -8.47 -16.56 0.73
CA ARG A 89 -9.67 -17.12 0.98
C ARG A 89 -9.82 -18.18 1.02
#